data_829ec3080af0ce74d552f0e3979a60a2
#
_entry.id   829ec3080af0ce74d552f0e3979a60a2
#
_cell.length_a   1.000
_cell.length_b   1.000
_cell.length_c   1.000
_cell.angle_alpha   90.00
_cell.angle_beta   90.00
_cell.angle_gamma   90.00
#
_symmetry.space_group_name_H-M   'P 1'
#
loop_
_entity.id
_entity.type
_entity.pdbx_description
1 polymer ?
#
loop_
_entity_poly.entity_id
_entity_poly.type
_entity_poly.pdbx_seq_one_letter_code
_entity_poly.pdbx_strand_id
1 'polypeptide(L)'
;MALGKQAKTLTKSQVDAVTAFLLSRRNGLRDQTVFLLSVRAGLRAKEIANLKWSMIMTPEGEVGDAIHLTNAASKGRSGREIPLNKQLRENLIKLLMAAQQDRHFHPALSYVVMTQRSAHTSPQAVVNMFKRWYNDIGLLGCSSHSGRRTFITNAARKISTVGGSLRDVQMLAGHSSLAVTQRYIDGDDEARKKIVDVI
;
A
#
# COMPACT_ATOMS: atom_id res chain seq x y z
N MET A 1 8.96 -25.02 -14.46
CA MET A 1 8.97 -23.53 -14.39
C MET A 1 9.49 -23.14 -13.02
N ALA A 2 10.62 -22.44 -12.93
CA ALA A 2 11.15 -21.96 -11.66
C ALA A 2 10.10 -21.05 -11.01
N LEU A 3 9.67 -21.36 -9.79
CA LEU A 3 8.83 -20.50 -8.96
C LEU A 3 9.54 -19.17 -8.84
N GLY A 4 9.04 -18.14 -9.53
CA GLY A 4 9.60 -16.79 -9.48
C GLY A 4 9.75 -16.37 -8.02
N LYS A 5 10.95 -15.92 -7.66
CA LYS A 5 11.32 -15.55 -6.28
C LYS A 5 10.32 -14.50 -5.76
N GLN A 6 9.40 -14.92 -4.91
CA GLN A 6 8.36 -14.04 -4.38
C GLN A 6 8.99 -12.91 -3.57
N ALA A 7 8.43 -11.68 -3.66
CA ALA A 7 8.92 -10.56 -2.87
C ALA A 7 8.88 -10.89 -1.37
N LYS A 8 9.90 -10.46 -0.61
CA LYS A 8 9.96 -10.66 0.85
C LYS A 8 8.85 -9.86 1.55
N THR A 9 8.28 -10.41 2.62
CA THR A 9 7.45 -9.65 3.56
C THR A 9 8.33 -8.86 4.52
N LEU A 10 7.80 -7.76 5.05
CA LEU A 10 8.45 -6.92 6.06
C LEU A 10 7.95 -7.27 7.46
N THR A 11 8.84 -7.36 8.43
CA THR A 11 8.47 -7.43 9.85
C THR A 11 7.93 -6.08 10.34
N LYS A 12 7.29 -6.05 11.51
CA LYS A 12 6.82 -4.79 12.11
C LYS A 12 7.98 -3.81 12.32
N SER A 13 9.10 -4.25 12.90
CA SER A 13 10.28 -3.42 13.11
C SER A 13 10.88 -2.88 11.81
N GLN A 14 10.87 -3.66 10.73
CA GLN A 14 11.31 -3.19 9.42
C GLN A 14 10.36 -2.13 8.84
N VAL A 15 9.04 -2.29 9.01
CA VAL A 15 8.06 -1.27 8.59
C VAL A 15 8.30 0.03 9.35
N ASP A 16 8.49 -0.04 10.66
CA ASP A 16 8.74 1.13 11.51
C ASP A 16 10.07 1.81 11.14
N ALA A 17 11.13 1.04 10.91
CA ALA A 17 12.43 1.57 10.49
C ALA A 17 12.36 2.27 9.11
N VAL A 18 11.69 1.66 8.11
CA VAL A 18 11.49 2.31 6.80
C VAL A 18 10.70 3.60 6.95
N THR A 19 9.64 3.57 7.76
CA THR A 19 8.77 4.74 7.98
C THR A 19 9.55 5.92 8.59
N ALA A 20 10.36 5.66 9.61
CA ALA A 20 11.21 6.66 10.25
C ALA A 20 12.30 7.19 9.30
N PHE A 21 12.99 6.30 8.59
CA PHE A 21 14.01 6.65 7.61
C PHE A 21 13.45 7.55 6.50
N LEU A 22 12.26 7.24 5.98
CA LEU A 22 11.65 8.05 4.92
C LEU A 22 11.28 9.44 5.42
N LEU A 23 10.75 9.56 6.63
CA LEU A 23 10.34 10.84 7.20
C LEU A 23 11.54 11.80 7.35
N SER A 24 12.74 11.31 7.62
CA SER A 24 13.95 12.12 7.76
C SER A 24 14.52 12.67 6.43
N ARG A 25 13.98 12.25 5.28
CA ARG A 25 14.46 12.67 3.96
C ARG A 25 13.81 13.99 3.51
N ARG A 26 14.42 14.65 2.52
CA ARG A 26 13.96 15.93 1.93
C ARG A 26 12.47 15.92 1.53
N ASN A 27 11.99 14.79 0.97
CA ASN A 27 10.59 14.63 0.57
C ASN A 27 9.85 13.66 1.52
N GLY A 28 10.17 13.70 2.81
CA GLY A 28 9.82 12.69 3.79
C GLY A 28 8.33 12.39 3.83
N LEU A 29 7.49 13.39 3.90
CA LEU A 29 6.03 13.20 3.97
C LEU A 29 5.48 12.47 2.73
N ARG A 30 5.89 12.85 1.52
CA ARG A 30 5.50 12.18 0.27
C ARG A 30 6.02 10.73 0.24
N ASP A 31 7.30 10.54 0.52
CA ASP A 31 7.96 9.24 0.42
C ASP A 31 7.38 8.25 1.45
N GLN A 32 7.11 8.73 2.66
CA GLN A 32 6.41 7.97 3.69
C GLN A 32 4.98 7.61 3.26
N THR A 33 4.24 8.55 2.65
CA THR A 33 2.89 8.29 2.14
C THR A 33 2.91 7.19 1.07
N VAL A 34 3.84 7.24 0.11
CA VAL A 34 4.01 6.20 -0.92
C VAL A 34 4.25 4.82 -0.28
N PHE A 35 5.10 4.75 0.73
CA PHE A 35 5.37 3.51 1.45
C PHE A 35 4.14 3.01 2.22
N LEU A 36 3.45 3.90 2.95
CA LEU A 36 2.25 3.55 3.71
C LEU A 36 1.10 3.11 2.80
N LEU A 37 0.91 3.71 1.63
CA LEU A 37 -0.07 3.25 0.62
C LEU A 37 0.19 1.79 0.21
N SER A 38 1.45 1.36 0.15
CA SER A 38 1.79 -0.04 -0.14
C SER A 38 1.59 -0.95 1.07
N VAL A 39 2.07 -0.57 2.27
CA VAL A 39 2.13 -1.46 3.44
C VAL A 39 0.86 -1.43 4.31
N ARG A 40 0.04 -0.37 4.23
CA ARG A 40 -1.20 -0.19 5.02
C ARG A 40 -2.49 -0.27 4.20
N ALA A 41 -2.41 -0.04 2.88
CA ALA A 41 -3.55 -0.16 1.96
C ALA A 41 -3.32 -1.19 0.84
N GLY A 42 -2.15 -1.80 0.78
CA GLY A 42 -1.84 -2.87 -0.17
C GLY A 42 -1.82 -2.43 -1.64
N LEU A 43 -1.63 -1.15 -1.93
CA LEU A 43 -1.63 -0.64 -3.30
C LEU A 43 -0.41 -1.12 -4.11
N ARG A 44 -0.63 -1.36 -5.40
CA ARG A 44 0.43 -1.63 -6.38
C ARG A 44 1.10 -0.33 -6.81
N ALA A 45 2.33 -0.40 -7.30
CA ALA A 45 3.06 0.78 -7.82
C ALA A 45 2.25 1.56 -8.87
N LYS A 46 1.51 0.89 -9.77
CA LYS A 46 0.62 1.51 -10.74
C LYS A 46 -0.55 2.24 -10.06
N GLU A 47 -1.16 1.62 -9.05
CA GLU A 47 -2.27 2.20 -8.29
C GLU A 47 -1.82 3.45 -7.52
N ILE A 48 -0.64 3.38 -6.88
CA ILE A 48 -0.02 4.52 -6.19
C ILE A 48 0.26 5.68 -7.15
N ALA A 49 0.84 5.38 -8.33
CA ALA A 49 1.17 6.39 -9.33
C ALA A 49 -0.08 7.10 -9.89
N ASN A 50 -1.20 6.38 -10.02
CA ASN A 50 -2.44 6.89 -10.60
C ASN A 50 -3.46 7.37 -9.55
N LEU A 51 -3.10 7.38 -8.26
CA LEU A 51 -3.99 7.80 -7.20
C LEU A 51 -4.21 9.31 -7.24
N LYS A 52 -5.46 9.73 -7.43
CA LYS A 52 -5.87 11.14 -7.40
C LYS A 52 -6.53 11.50 -6.08
N TRP A 53 -6.51 12.78 -5.74
CA TRP A 53 -7.13 13.26 -4.51
C TRP A 53 -8.64 13.01 -4.49
N SER A 54 -9.33 13.11 -5.63
CA SER A 54 -10.76 12.77 -5.74
C SER A 54 -11.13 11.33 -5.35
N MET A 55 -10.15 10.41 -5.27
CA MET A 55 -10.36 9.04 -4.81
C MET A 55 -10.25 8.87 -3.29
N ILE A 56 -9.89 9.95 -2.57
CA ILE A 56 -9.62 9.93 -1.14
C ILE A 56 -10.43 10.99 -0.41
N MET A 57 -10.75 12.10 -1.10
CA MET A 57 -11.42 13.24 -0.49
C MET A 57 -12.94 13.05 -0.46
N THR A 58 -13.53 13.59 0.60
CA THR A 58 -14.98 13.79 0.70
C THR A 58 -15.45 15.00 -0.13
N PRO A 59 -16.75 15.17 -0.39
CA PRO A 59 -17.29 16.36 -1.05
C PRO A 59 -16.94 17.66 -0.32
N GLU A 60 -16.75 17.62 1.00
CA GLU A 60 -16.40 18.75 1.85
C GLU A 60 -14.92 19.17 1.71
N GLY A 61 -14.12 18.39 0.96
CA GLY A 61 -12.72 18.70 0.70
C GLY A 61 -11.73 18.11 1.72
N GLU A 62 -12.18 17.21 2.58
CA GLU A 62 -11.38 16.57 3.61
C GLU A 62 -10.94 15.15 3.17
N VAL A 63 -9.94 14.58 3.87
CA VAL A 63 -9.58 13.17 3.69
C VAL A 63 -10.66 12.29 4.33
N GLY A 64 -11.32 11.47 3.51
CA GLY A 64 -12.34 10.52 3.93
C GLY A 64 -11.77 9.34 4.73
N ASP A 65 -12.61 8.32 4.91
CA ASP A 65 -12.27 7.12 5.68
C ASP A 65 -11.80 5.95 4.80
N ALA A 66 -11.89 6.09 3.48
CA ALA A 66 -11.50 5.07 2.52
C ALA A 66 -10.87 5.64 1.24
N ILE A 67 -10.13 4.80 0.53
CA ILE A 67 -9.68 5.04 -0.85
C ILE A 67 -10.70 4.39 -1.79
N HIS A 68 -11.36 5.16 -2.64
CA HIS A 68 -12.25 4.69 -3.70
C HIS A 68 -11.47 4.51 -5.01
N LEU A 69 -10.70 3.43 -5.09
CA LEU A 69 -9.83 3.18 -6.24
C LEU A 69 -10.66 2.83 -7.49
N THR A 70 -10.52 3.65 -8.53
CA THR A 70 -11.24 3.44 -9.80
C THR A 70 -10.58 2.34 -10.64
N ASN A 71 -11.34 1.77 -11.60
CA ASN A 71 -10.81 0.81 -12.58
C ASN A 71 -9.68 1.44 -13.43
N ALA A 72 -9.79 2.71 -13.80
CA ALA A 72 -8.78 3.42 -14.57
C ALA A 72 -7.42 3.52 -13.84
N ALA A 73 -7.45 3.73 -12.52
CA ALA A 73 -6.24 3.79 -11.70
C ALA A 73 -5.64 2.40 -11.40
N SER A 74 -6.42 1.34 -11.51
CA SER A 74 -6.03 -0.03 -11.17
C SER A 74 -5.49 -0.83 -12.37
N LYS A 75 -5.20 -2.11 -12.18
CA LYS A 75 -4.88 -3.05 -13.24
C LYS A 75 -6.14 -3.82 -13.64
N GLY A 76 -6.63 -3.62 -14.86
CA GLY A 76 -7.87 -4.24 -15.33
C GLY A 76 -9.11 -3.66 -14.62
N ARG A 77 -10.07 -4.50 -14.29
CA ARG A 77 -11.30 -4.12 -13.55
C ARG A 77 -11.19 -4.42 -12.06
N SER A 78 -10.14 -3.88 -11.40
CA SER A 78 -9.89 -4.12 -9.96
C SER A 78 -10.07 -2.88 -9.09
N GLY A 79 -10.93 -1.97 -9.52
CA GLY A 79 -11.41 -0.86 -8.70
C GLY A 79 -12.09 -1.41 -7.43
N ARG A 80 -11.87 -0.74 -6.29
CA ARG A 80 -12.36 -1.19 -5.00
C ARG A 80 -12.28 -0.08 -3.96
N GLU A 81 -13.02 -0.27 -2.89
CA GLU A 81 -12.90 0.55 -1.69
C GLU A 81 -11.90 -0.10 -0.71
N ILE A 82 -11.04 0.73 -0.13
CA ILE A 82 -10.03 0.31 0.83
C ILE A 82 -10.10 1.24 2.05
N PRO A 83 -10.58 0.78 3.21
CA PRO A 83 -10.60 1.57 4.43
C PRO A 83 -9.20 2.09 4.80
N LEU A 84 -9.11 3.33 5.23
CA LEU A 84 -7.85 3.95 5.61
C LEU A 84 -7.43 3.53 7.02
N ASN A 85 -6.21 3.02 7.13
CA ASN A 85 -5.56 2.87 8.41
C ASN A 85 -5.28 4.26 9.03
N LYS A 86 -5.43 4.38 10.36
CA LYS A 86 -5.24 5.65 11.11
C LYS A 86 -3.94 6.37 10.72
N GLN A 87 -2.80 5.69 10.75
CA GLN A 87 -1.48 6.26 10.42
C GLN A 87 -1.44 6.80 8.97
N LEU A 88 -1.98 6.03 8.01
CA LEU A 88 -2.03 6.47 6.61
C LEU A 88 -2.97 7.67 6.44
N ARG A 89 -4.12 7.68 7.11
CA ARG A 89 -5.08 8.80 7.06
C ARG A 89 -4.45 10.09 7.60
N GLU A 90 -3.81 10.04 8.75
CA GLU A 90 -3.08 11.19 9.33
C GLU A 90 -2.00 11.73 8.38
N ASN A 91 -1.29 10.83 7.71
CA ASN A 91 -0.26 11.21 6.74
C ASN A 91 -0.85 11.87 5.49
N LEU A 92 -1.98 11.34 5.00
CA LEU A 92 -2.71 11.90 3.86
C LEU A 92 -3.29 13.29 4.18
N ILE A 93 -3.79 13.51 5.41
CA ILE A 93 -4.25 14.84 5.86
C ILE A 93 -3.11 15.86 5.76
N LYS A 94 -1.94 15.54 6.31
CA LYS A 94 -0.76 16.42 6.24
C LYS A 94 -0.34 16.69 4.80
N LEU A 95 -0.38 15.67 3.96
CA LEU A 95 -0.01 15.78 2.55
C LEU A 95 -1.02 16.61 1.77
N LEU A 96 -2.33 16.49 2.08
CA LEU A 96 -3.40 17.29 1.48
C LEU A 96 -3.23 18.76 1.84
N MET A 97 -3.00 19.09 3.13
CA MET A 97 -2.74 20.45 3.57
C MET A 97 -1.56 21.10 2.82
N ALA A 98 -0.51 20.35 2.58
CA ALA A 98 0.63 20.82 1.78
C ALA A 98 0.28 20.97 0.29
N ALA A 99 -0.51 20.05 -0.28
CA ALA A 99 -0.93 20.13 -1.68
C ALA A 99 -1.87 21.30 -1.95
N GLN A 100 -2.76 21.63 -1.02
CA GLN A 100 -3.71 22.75 -1.12
C GLN A 100 -3.03 24.13 -1.13
N GLN A 101 -1.74 24.23 -0.76
CA GLN A 101 -0.97 25.46 -0.91
C GLN A 101 -0.57 25.75 -2.37
N ASP A 102 -0.65 24.76 -3.25
CA ASP A 102 -0.40 24.95 -4.67
C ASP A 102 -1.64 25.56 -5.32
N ARG A 103 -1.49 26.74 -5.95
CA ARG A 103 -2.55 27.44 -6.68
C ARG A 103 -3.18 26.60 -7.82
N HIS A 104 -2.48 25.59 -8.29
CA HIS A 104 -2.94 24.68 -9.35
C HIS A 104 -3.56 23.40 -8.80
N PHE A 105 -3.71 23.29 -7.48
CA PHE A 105 -4.33 22.12 -6.88
C PHE A 105 -5.81 22.02 -7.31
N HIS A 106 -6.17 20.84 -7.82
CA HIS A 106 -7.55 20.51 -8.14
C HIS A 106 -7.82 19.03 -7.81
N PRO A 107 -8.78 18.70 -6.92
CA PRO A 107 -8.97 17.33 -6.44
C PRO A 107 -9.16 16.28 -7.57
N ALA A 108 -9.90 16.62 -8.62
CA ALA A 108 -10.16 15.70 -9.73
C ALA A 108 -8.96 15.50 -10.68
N LEU A 109 -8.02 16.44 -10.70
CA LEU A 109 -6.89 16.43 -11.64
C LEU A 109 -5.57 16.10 -10.94
N SER A 110 -5.37 16.58 -9.71
CA SER A 110 -4.12 16.44 -8.97
C SER A 110 -3.92 15.03 -8.44
N TYR A 111 -2.74 14.49 -8.69
CA TYR A 111 -2.30 13.20 -8.15
C TYR A 111 -1.80 13.35 -6.72
N VAL A 112 -2.01 12.32 -5.90
CA VAL A 112 -1.52 12.27 -4.51
C VAL A 112 0.00 12.23 -4.46
N VAL A 113 0.61 11.53 -5.44
CA VAL A 113 2.07 11.36 -5.53
C VAL A 113 2.60 12.15 -6.72
N MET A 114 3.17 13.31 -6.42
CA MET A 114 3.85 14.16 -7.39
C MET A 114 5.35 14.20 -7.13
N THR A 115 6.13 14.57 -8.13
CA THR A 115 7.57 14.84 -8.02
C THR A 115 7.85 16.29 -8.41
N GLN A 116 9.02 16.80 -8.04
CA GLN A 116 9.43 18.17 -8.44
C GLN A 116 9.51 18.35 -9.97
N ARG A 117 9.63 17.25 -10.71
CA ARG A 117 9.81 17.27 -12.18
C ARG A 117 8.51 16.97 -12.94
N SER A 118 7.49 16.46 -12.26
CA SER A 118 6.27 16.03 -12.91
C SER A 118 5.08 15.98 -11.94
N ALA A 119 3.97 16.52 -12.37
CA ALA A 119 2.69 16.43 -11.67
C ALA A 119 2.11 14.99 -11.65
N HIS A 120 2.58 14.11 -12.53
CA HIS A 120 2.22 12.69 -12.60
C HIS A 120 3.46 11.81 -12.47
N THR A 121 3.52 10.99 -11.44
CA THR A 121 4.60 10.03 -11.21
C THR A 121 4.33 8.74 -11.97
N SER A 122 5.27 8.27 -12.80
CA SER A 122 5.07 7.00 -13.51
C SER A 122 5.13 5.79 -12.55
N PRO A 123 4.46 4.67 -12.87
CA PRO A 123 4.59 3.42 -12.11
C PRO A 123 6.04 2.96 -11.95
N GLN A 124 6.86 3.13 -12.98
CA GLN A 124 8.28 2.77 -12.93
C GLN A 124 9.06 3.67 -11.96
N ALA A 125 8.74 4.96 -11.88
CA ALA A 125 9.35 5.85 -10.90
C ALA A 125 9.03 5.41 -9.46
N VAL A 126 7.79 4.99 -9.19
CA VAL A 126 7.41 4.42 -7.89
C VAL A 126 8.21 3.13 -7.59
N VAL A 127 8.35 2.22 -8.56
CA VAL A 127 9.18 1.01 -8.41
C VAL A 127 10.62 1.37 -8.07
N ASN A 128 11.19 2.37 -8.76
CA ASN A 128 12.57 2.82 -8.54
C ASN A 128 12.74 3.49 -7.15
N MET A 129 11.71 4.21 -6.65
CA MET A 129 11.71 4.75 -5.29
C MET A 129 11.85 3.61 -4.26
N PHE A 130 11.02 2.58 -4.32
CA PHE A 130 11.09 1.43 -3.42
C PHE A 130 12.44 0.72 -3.48
N LYS A 131 12.97 0.48 -4.70
CA LYS A 131 14.28 -0.17 -4.88
C LYS A 131 15.38 0.62 -4.17
N ARG A 132 15.41 1.94 -4.35
CA ARG A 132 16.40 2.82 -3.72
C ARG A 132 16.26 2.79 -2.20
N TRP A 133 15.05 3.00 -1.66
CA TRP A 133 14.83 3.03 -0.22
C TRP A 133 15.24 1.75 0.49
N TYR A 134 14.87 0.59 -0.08
CA TYR A 134 15.27 -0.69 0.50
C TYR A 134 16.79 -0.94 0.43
N ASN A 135 17.45 -0.50 -0.65
CA ASN A 135 18.90 -0.58 -0.75
C ASN A 135 19.58 0.34 0.26
N ASP A 136 19.10 1.59 0.41
CA ASP A 136 19.67 2.60 1.32
C ASP A 136 19.67 2.12 2.79
N ILE A 137 18.71 1.28 3.19
CA ILE A 137 18.59 0.74 4.56
C ILE A 137 18.94 -0.74 4.67
N GLY A 138 19.57 -1.33 3.65
CA GLY A 138 20.06 -2.71 3.68
C GLY A 138 18.99 -3.80 3.63
N LEU A 139 17.74 -3.50 3.26
CA LEU A 139 16.66 -4.49 3.10
C LEU A 139 16.76 -5.24 1.76
N LEU A 140 17.83 -6.02 1.61
CA LEU A 140 18.12 -6.75 0.39
C LEU A 140 17.04 -7.79 0.05
N GLY A 141 16.64 -7.84 -1.24
CA GLY A 141 15.62 -8.74 -1.76
C GLY A 141 14.18 -8.26 -1.53
N CYS A 142 13.98 -7.06 -0.93
CA CYS A 142 12.72 -6.35 -0.92
C CYS A 142 12.51 -5.59 -2.24
N SER A 143 11.25 -5.39 -2.62
CA SER A 143 10.84 -4.72 -3.87
C SER A 143 9.55 -3.91 -3.65
N SER A 144 9.09 -3.20 -4.67
CA SER A 144 7.80 -2.48 -4.65
C SER A 144 6.59 -3.38 -4.33
N HIS A 145 6.73 -4.70 -4.42
CA HIS A 145 5.71 -5.67 -4.03
C HIS A 145 5.77 -6.08 -2.55
N SER A 146 6.86 -5.79 -1.84
CA SER A 146 7.07 -6.22 -0.45
C SER A 146 6.06 -5.61 0.52
N GLY A 147 5.77 -4.30 0.41
CA GLY A 147 4.77 -3.66 1.25
C GLY A 147 3.37 -4.24 1.04
N ARG A 148 2.94 -4.36 -0.22
CA ARG A 148 1.66 -5.00 -0.54
C ARG A 148 1.58 -6.46 -0.07
N ARG A 149 2.65 -7.24 -0.26
CA ARG A 149 2.70 -8.61 0.23
C ARG A 149 2.54 -8.65 1.75
N THR A 150 3.25 -7.76 2.47
CA THR A 150 3.13 -7.62 3.92
C THR A 150 1.69 -7.31 4.34
N PHE A 151 1.03 -6.36 3.67
CA PHE A 151 -0.37 -6.03 3.93
C PHE A 151 -1.29 -7.25 3.79
N ILE A 152 -1.23 -7.93 2.63
CA ILE A 152 -2.12 -9.07 2.34
C ILE A 152 -1.86 -10.24 3.30
N THR A 153 -0.59 -10.57 3.56
CA THR A 153 -0.23 -11.66 4.49
C THR A 153 -0.74 -11.35 5.90
N ASN A 154 -0.54 -10.12 6.39
CA ASN A 154 -1.00 -9.73 7.72
C ASN A 154 -2.53 -9.68 7.82
N ALA A 155 -3.21 -9.17 6.77
CA ALA A 155 -4.67 -9.18 6.71
C ALA A 155 -5.21 -10.61 6.72
N ALA A 156 -4.67 -11.49 5.88
CA ALA A 156 -5.10 -12.89 5.81
C ALA A 156 -4.90 -13.67 7.12
N ARG A 157 -3.82 -13.37 7.86
CA ARG A 157 -3.55 -14.00 9.17
C ARG A 157 -4.46 -13.48 10.29
N LYS A 158 -4.95 -12.24 10.16
CA LYS A 158 -5.71 -11.57 11.25
C LYS A 158 -7.19 -11.46 10.97
N ILE A 159 -7.66 -11.70 9.75
CA ILE A 159 -9.05 -11.42 9.36
C ILE A 159 -10.06 -12.20 10.19
N SER A 160 -9.75 -13.45 10.53
CA SER A 160 -10.63 -14.29 11.36
C SER A 160 -10.76 -13.79 12.81
N THR A 161 -9.73 -13.10 13.33
CA THR A 161 -9.75 -12.55 14.70
C THR A 161 -10.72 -11.37 14.86
N VAL A 162 -11.14 -10.79 13.74
CA VAL A 162 -12.14 -9.69 13.71
C VAL A 162 -13.47 -10.11 13.06
N GLY A 163 -13.70 -11.42 12.94
CA GLY A 163 -14.95 -11.97 12.42
C GLY A 163 -15.07 -11.94 10.88
N GLY A 164 -14.01 -11.58 10.18
CA GLY A 164 -13.99 -11.58 8.71
C GLY A 164 -13.48 -12.89 8.13
N SER A 165 -13.43 -12.95 6.80
CA SER A 165 -13.05 -14.10 6.00
C SER A 165 -11.93 -13.78 5.00
N LEU A 166 -11.34 -14.80 4.41
CA LEU A 166 -10.35 -14.64 3.35
C LEU A 166 -10.94 -13.95 2.09
N ARG A 167 -12.26 -14.00 1.93
CA ARG A 167 -12.99 -13.28 0.87
C ARG A 167 -12.86 -11.76 1.04
N ASP A 168 -12.92 -11.25 2.26
CA ASP A 168 -12.75 -9.83 2.55
C ASP A 168 -11.33 -9.37 2.21
N VAL A 169 -10.32 -10.21 2.51
CA VAL A 169 -8.93 -9.95 2.12
C VAL A 169 -8.78 -9.97 0.59
N GLN A 170 -9.46 -10.88 -0.11
CA GLN A 170 -9.49 -10.90 -1.57
C GLN A 170 -10.03 -9.57 -2.14
N MET A 171 -11.14 -9.07 -1.58
CA MET A 171 -11.74 -7.80 -2.00
C MET A 171 -10.81 -6.62 -1.75
N LEU A 172 -10.25 -6.50 -0.54
CA LEU A 172 -9.27 -5.47 -0.19
C LEU A 172 -8.03 -5.51 -1.10
N ALA A 173 -7.54 -6.68 -1.44
CA ALA A 173 -6.40 -6.84 -2.33
C ALA A 173 -6.75 -6.60 -3.81
N GLY A 174 -8.02 -6.66 -4.21
CA GLY A 174 -8.43 -6.62 -5.60
C GLY A 174 -7.86 -7.81 -6.40
N HIS A 175 -7.95 -9.02 -5.83
CA HIS A 175 -7.58 -10.25 -6.51
C HIS A 175 -8.77 -10.84 -7.26
N SER A 176 -8.54 -11.30 -8.48
CA SER A 176 -9.57 -11.89 -9.33
C SER A 176 -10.10 -13.22 -8.82
N SER A 177 -9.34 -13.93 -7.99
CA SER A 177 -9.76 -15.20 -7.39
C SER A 177 -9.24 -15.39 -5.97
N LEU A 178 -9.97 -16.19 -5.18
CA LEU A 178 -9.58 -16.52 -3.81
C LEU A 178 -8.26 -17.31 -3.77
N ALA A 179 -8.01 -18.18 -4.75
CA ALA A 179 -6.77 -18.92 -4.87
C ALA A 179 -5.52 -18.03 -4.93
N VAL A 180 -5.62 -16.84 -5.53
CA VAL A 180 -4.52 -15.87 -5.53
C VAL A 180 -4.26 -15.34 -4.10
N THR A 181 -5.31 -15.09 -3.32
CA THR A 181 -5.19 -14.62 -1.94
C THR A 181 -4.64 -15.72 -1.03
N GLN A 182 -5.09 -16.95 -1.22
CA GLN A 182 -4.66 -18.10 -0.44
C GLN A 182 -3.16 -18.36 -0.49
N ARG A 183 -2.52 -18.11 -1.63
CA ARG A 183 -1.04 -18.22 -1.77
C ARG A 183 -0.24 -17.35 -0.79
N TYR A 184 -0.87 -16.36 -0.14
CA TYR A 184 -0.20 -15.52 0.85
C TYR A 184 -0.17 -16.12 2.25
N ILE A 185 -0.99 -17.15 2.51
CA ILE A 185 -1.05 -17.91 3.76
C ILE A 185 -0.60 -19.36 3.58
N ASP A 186 -0.46 -19.85 2.32
CA ASP A 186 0.06 -21.18 2.06
C ASP A 186 1.53 -21.27 2.49
N GLY A 187 1.88 -22.35 3.19
CA GLY A 187 3.26 -22.67 3.58
C GLY A 187 3.68 -22.12 4.94
N ASP A 188 2.74 -21.79 5.83
CA ASP A 188 3.07 -21.48 7.23
C ASP A 188 3.13 -22.76 8.06
N ASP A 189 4.30 -23.44 8.00
CA ASP A 189 4.52 -24.68 8.75
C ASP A 189 4.45 -24.47 10.27
N GLU A 190 4.73 -23.24 10.76
CA GLU A 190 4.61 -22.90 12.17
C GLU A 190 3.14 -22.83 12.62
N ALA A 191 2.25 -22.31 11.74
CA ALA A 191 0.82 -22.33 12.02
C ALA A 191 0.25 -23.74 12.07
N ARG A 192 0.73 -24.64 11.19
CA ARG A 192 0.34 -26.07 11.22
C ARG A 192 0.77 -26.78 12.51
N LYS A 193 1.97 -26.49 13.00
CA LYS A 193 2.42 -27.04 14.29
C LYS A 193 1.57 -26.53 15.43
N LYS A 194 1.34 -25.21 15.52
CA LYS A 194 0.54 -24.59 16.56
C LYS A 194 -0.89 -25.10 16.63
N ILE A 195 -1.54 -25.37 15.46
CA ILE A 195 -2.92 -25.87 15.46
C ILE A 195 -3.02 -27.28 16.03
N VAL A 196 -2.02 -28.13 15.78
CA VAL A 196 -1.98 -29.50 16.33
C VAL A 196 -1.80 -29.48 17.85
N ASP A 197 -1.07 -28.48 18.40
CA ASP A 197 -0.86 -28.33 19.83
C ASP A 197 -2.11 -27.83 20.61
N VAL A 198 -3.16 -27.37 19.90
CA VAL A 198 -4.38 -26.81 20.51
C VAL A 198 -5.59 -27.72 20.37
N ILE A 199 -5.50 -28.83 19.59
CA ILE A 199 -6.51 -29.87 19.46
C ILE A 199 -6.18 -31.08 20.33
#